data_b41e43a53dc47441ab9eb1ccaa408218
#
_entry.id   b41e43a53dc47441ab9eb1ccaa408218
#
_cell.length_a   1.000
_cell.length_b   1.000
_cell.length_c   1.000
_cell.angle_alpha   90.00
_cell.angle_beta   90.00
_cell.angle_gamma   90.00
#
_symmetry.space_group_name_H-M   'P 1'
#
loop_
_entity.id
_entity.type
_entity.pdbx_description
1 polymer ?
#
loop_
_entity_poly.entity_id
_entity_poly.type
_entity_poly.pdbx_seq_one_letter_code
_entity_poly.pdbx_strand_id
1 'polypeptide(L)'
;GPIDGHDLPRLCDMLTWAKELTGPVVVHVHTQKGKGYAFAERNPGKFHGIAPFDPKTGLLKKAPGETFSSVFGKTLSDCAGEDSRICAITAAMEEGTGLTVFEQAHPERFFDVGIAEGHGVSMAAGMAKQGMIPVFAVYSTFLQRSYDMLVHDVALQKLHVVLGVDRAGLVGADGETHHGCLDVSYLTSIPGFTVLCPASFAELRTM
;
A
#
# COMPACT_ATOMS: atom_id res chain seq x y z
N GLY A 1 -16.31 1.04 -28.26
CA GLY A 1 -15.08 0.85 -27.50
C GLY A 1 -14.61 -0.59 -27.52
N PRO A 2 -13.47 -0.90 -26.96
CA PRO A 2 -12.59 0.02 -26.26
C PRO A 2 -11.92 1.05 -27.20
N ILE A 3 -11.52 2.18 -26.62
CA ILE A 3 -10.82 3.26 -27.31
C ILE A 3 -9.36 3.26 -26.83
N ASP A 4 -8.40 3.47 -27.73
CA ASP A 4 -7.02 3.70 -27.34
C ASP A 4 -6.92 5.07 -26.63
N GLY A 5 -6.64 5.07 -25.31
CA GLY A 5 -6.49 6.29 -24.52
C GLY A 5 -5.21 7.09 -24.80
N HIS A 6 -4.30 6.56 -25.61
CA HIS A 6 -3.12 7.28 -26.08
C HIS A 6 -3.36 8.01 -27.41
N ASP A 7 -4.46 7.71 -28.12
CA ASP A 7 -4.97 8.48 -29.26
C ASP A 7 -5.85 9.64 -28.72
N LEU A 8 -5.20 10.74 -28.34
CA LEU A 8 -5.90 11.89 -27.73
C LEU A 8 -6.94 12.52 -28.67
N PRO A 9 -6.70 12.70 -29.98
CA PRO A 9 -7.74 13.22 -30.88
C PRO A 9 -9.01 12.36 -30.83
N ARG A 10 -8.88 11.05 -30.99
CA ARG A 10 -10.02 10.13 -30.96
C ARG A 10 -10.71 10.08 -29.59
N LEU A 11 -9.95 10.16 -28.51
CA LEU A 11 -10.51 10.22 -27.15
C LEU A 11 -11.32 11.50 -26.95
N CYS A 12 -10.83 12.65 -27.41
CA CYS A 12 -11.55 13.93 -27.33
C CYS A 12 -12.86 13.90 -28.15
N ASP A 13 -12.83 13.35 -29.36
CA ASP A 13 -14.02 13.20 -30.21
C ASP A 13 -15.08 12.33 -29.50
N MET A 14 -14.67 11.20 -28.92
CA MET A 14 -15.57 10.31 -28.19
C MET A 14 -16.16 10.94 -26.93
N LEU A 15 -15.35 11.69 -26.18
CA LEU A 15 -15.85 12.42 -25.00
C LEU A 15 -16.82 13.53 -25.40
N THR A 16 -16.55 14.23 -26.49
CA THR A 16 -17.45 15.25 -27.04
C THR A 16 -18.79 14.64 -27.45
N TRP A 17 -18.76 13.54 -28.17
CA TRP A 17 -19.97 12.80 -28.53
C TRP A 17 -20.73 12.30 -27.29
N ALA A 18 -20.02 11.73 -26.31
CA ALA A 18 -20.64 11.20 -25.09
C ALA A 18 -21.36 12.26 -24.25
N LYS A 19 -20.88 13.52 -24.28
CA LYS A 19 -21.52 14.66 -23.61
C LYS A 19 -22.89 15.02 -24.18
N GLU A 20 -23.18 14.68 -25.42
CA GLU A 20 -24.45 14.95 -26.10
C GLU A 20 -25.52 13.89 -25.77
N LEU A 21 -25.13 12.77 -25.19
CA LEU A 21 -26.04 11.70 -24.81
C LEU A 21 -26.78 12.03 -23.49
N THR A 22 -28.03 11.65 -23.42
CA THR A 22 -28.82 11.77 -22.19
C THR A 22 -28.75 10.48 -21.38
N GLY A 23 -28.54 10.58 -20.06
CA GLY A 23 -28.46 9.47 -19.14
C GLY A 23 -27.02 8.99 -18.85
N PRO A 24 -26.85 7.92 -18.08
CA PRO A 24 -25.53 7.38 -17.75
C PRO A 24 -24.82 6.82 -19.00
N VAL A 25 -23.56 7.21 -19.20
CA VAL A 25 -22.74 6.79 -20.33
C VAL A 25 -21.44 6.18 -19.83
N VAL A 26 -21.09 4.99 -20.32
CA VAL A 26 -19.80 4.34 -20.04
C VAL A 26 -18.89 4.49 -21.28
N VAL A 27 -17.77 5.16 -21.10
CA VAL A 27 -16.70 5.26 -22.09
C VAL A 27 -15.57 4.32 -21.69
N HIS A 28 -15.38 3.23 -22.43
CA HIS A 28 -14.32 2.25 -22.16
C HIS A 28 -13.04 2.66 -22.89
N VAL A 29 -12.02 3.04 -22.11
CA VAL A 29 -10.72 3.51 -22.59
C VAL A 29 -9.64 2.54 -22.16
N HIS A 30 -8.79 2.10 -23.08
CA HIS A 30 -7.60 1.31 -22.80
C HIS A 30 -6.37 2.19 -22.79
N THR A 31 -5.57 2.07 -21.73
CA THR A 31 -4.25 2.71 -21.62
C THR A 31 -3.19 1.70 -21.22
N GLN A 32 -1.96 1.97 -21.59
CA GLN A 32 -0.78 1.25 -21.11
C GLN A 32 0.00 2.17 -20.18
N LYS A 33 0.11 1.81 -18.89
CA LYS A 33 0.88 2.59 -17.93
C LYS A 33 2.34 2.67 -18.33
N GLY A 34 2.92 3.87 -18.34
CA GLY A 34 4.30 4.11 -18.78
C GLY A 34 4.49 4.22 -20.29
N LYS A 35 3.42 4.28 -21.09
CA LYS A 35 3.45 4.37 -22.57
C LYS A 35 4.41 5.45 -23.07
N GLY A 36 5.27 5.09 -24.00
CA GLY A 36 6.29 5.97 -24.59
C GLY A 36 7.66 5.91 -23.90
N TYR A 37 7.78 5.17 -22.80
CA TYR A 37 9.06 4.95 -22.12
C TYR A 37 9.26 3.45 -21.81
N ALA A 38 10.12 2.80 -22.60
CA ALA A 38 10.26 1.34 -22.60
C ALA A 38 10.60 0.71 -21.23
N PHE A 39 11.31 1.42 -20.36
CA PHE A 39 11.59 0.93 -19.00
C PHE A 39 10.34 0.94 -18.12
N ALA A 40 9.50 1.98 -18.23
CA ALA A 40 8.25 2.08 -17.49
C ALA A 40 7.19 1.10 -18.05
N GLU A 41 7.14 0.90 -19.37
CA GLU A 41 6.22 -0.09 -19.97
C GLU A 41 6.51 -1.52 -19.48
N ARG A 42 7.80 -1.85 -19.29
CA ARG A 42 8.21 -3.16 -18.78
C ARG A 42 8.04 -3.34 -17.27
N ASN A 43 8.13 -2.26 -16.52
CA ASN A 43 7.96 -2.30 -15.06
C ASN A 43 7.22 -1.04 -14.57
N PRO A 44 5.89 -0.99 -14.78
CA PRO A 44 5.10 0.20 -14.46
C PRO A 44 5.00 0.48 -12.95
N GLY A 45 5.14 -0.52 -12.10
CA GLY A 45 5.17 -0.38 -10.63
C GLY A 45 6.37 0.45 -10.20
N LYS A 46 7.58 0.04 -10.58
CA LYS A 46 8.83 0.74 -10.26
C LYS A 46 8.84 2.22 -10.69
N PHE A 47 8.19 2.54 -11.81
CA PHE A 47 8.16 3.92 -12.34
C PHE A 47 6.91 4.71 -11.91
N HIS A 48 6.09 4.17 -11.02
CA HIS A 48 4.90 4.86 -10.52
C HIS A 48 5.23 6.07 -9.63
N GLY A 49 6.22 5.92 -8.73
CA GLY A 49 6.67 6.96 -7.81
C GLY A 49 8.18 6.96 -7.66
N ILE A 50 8.91 6.86 -8.78
CA ILE A 50 10.36 6.69 -8.76
C ILE A 50 11.09 8.00 -8.38
N ALA A 51 12.12 7.88 -7.52
CA ALA A 51 13.05 8.97 -7.23
C ALA A 51 13.85 9.38 -8.49
N PRO A 52 14.55 10.53 -8.50
CA PRO A 52 15.32 10.98 -9.65
C PRO A 52 16.24 9.92 -10.25
N PHE A 53 16.04 9.61 -11.51
CA PHE A 53 16.74 8.56 -12.24
C PHE A 53 17.34 9.07 -13.57
N ASP A 54 18.22 8.28 -14.18
CA ASP A 54 18.75 8.54 -15.51
C ASP A 54 17.77 8.00 -16.59
N PRO A 55 17.15 8.85 -17.42
CA PRO A 55 16.21 8.41 -18.44
C PRO A 55 16.78 7.47 -19.49
N LYS A 56 18.11 7.48 -19.71
CA LYS A 56 18.76 6.61 -20.71
C LYS A 56 18.92 5.18 -20.20
N THR A 57 19.11 5.00 -18.91
CA THR A 57 19.39 3.70 -18.31
C THR A 57 18.23 3.17 -17.44
N GLY A 58 17.30 4.03 -17.02
CA GLY A 58 16.25 3.71 -16.06
C GLY A 58 16.76 3.46 -14.64
N LEU A 59 18.03 3.79 -14.34
CA LEU A 59 18.65 3.58 -13.03
C LEU A 59 18.52 4.82 -12.16
N LEU A 60 18.34 4.60 -10.85
CA LEU A 60 18.32 5.67 -9.87
C LEU A 60 19.66 6.43 -9.87
N LYS A 61 19.62 7.75 -9.76
CA LYS A 61 20.82 8.60 -9.64
C LYS A 61 21.55 8.40 -8.31
N LYS A 62 20.83 7.97 -7.29
CA LYS A 62 21.38 7.67 -5.96
C LYS A 62 20.73 6.38 -5.47
N ALA A 63 21.53 5.46 -4.96
CA ALA A 63 21.02 4.27 -4.30
C ALA A 63 20.17 4.68 -3.08
N PRO A 64 19.02 4.06 -2.85
CA PRO A 64 18.23 4.30 -1.65
C PRO A 64 19.06 3.91 -0.42
N GLY A 65 19.05 4.77 0.60
CA GLY A 65 19.57 4.43 1.91
C GLY A 65 18.61 3.51 2.68
N GLU A 66 19.03 3.07 3.86
CA GLU A 66 18.14 2.37 4.80
C GLU A 66 17.03 3.32 5.26
N THR A 67 15.79 2.85 5.27
CA THR A 67 14.60 3.59 5.69
C THR A 67 13.82 2.77 6.71
N PHE A 68 12.89 3.39 7.45
CA PHE A 68 12.01 2.67 8.36
C PHE A 68 11.22 1.58 7.64
N SER A 69 10.71 1.86 6.44
CA SER A 69 9.99 0.86 5.62
C SER A 69 10.89 -0.33 5.25
N SER A 70 12.13 -0.08 4.79
CA SER A 70 13.05 -1.16 4.42
C SER A 70 13.49 -2.01 5.63
N VAL A 71 13.68 -1.38 6.79
CA VAL A 71 14.01 -2.07 8.04
C VAL A 71 12.81 -2.90 8.52
N PHE A 72 11.61 -2.34 8.44
CA PHE A 72 10.37 -3.04 8.79
C PHE A 72 10.18 -4.30 7.94
N GLY A 73 10.20 -4.17 6.61
CA GLY A 73 9.98 -5.30 5.72
C GLY A 73 11.02 -6.42 5.90
N LYS A 74 12.31 -6.04 6.06
CA LYS A 74 13.37 -7.00 6.32
C LYS A 74 13.16 -7.70 7.67
N THR A 75 12.93 -6.96 8.74
CA THR A 75 12.73 -7.54 10.09
C THR A 75 11.52 -8.46 10.12
N LEU A 76 10.42 -8.05 9.47
CA LEU A 76 9.22 -8.88 9.38
C LEU A 76 9.50 -10.19 8.62
N SER A 77 10.26 -10.13 7.53
CA SER A 77 10.67 -11.32 6.78
C SER A 77 11.56 -12.25 7.63
N ASP A 78 12.50 -11.70 8.39
CA ASP A 78 13.35 -12.48 9.30
C ASP A 78 12.49 -13.17 10.39
N CYS A 79 11.58 -12.45 11.03
CA CYS A 79 10.62 -13.02 12.01
C CYS A 79 9.74 -14.13 11.40
N ALA A 80 9.28 -13.94 10.15
CA ALA A 80 8.47 -14.94 9.45
C ALA A 80 9.27 -16.21 9.09
N GLY A 81 10.58 -16.12 9.01
CA GLY A 81 11.47 -17.27 8.90
C GLY A 81 11.51 -18.12 10.18
N GLU A 82 11.30 -17.49 11.34
CA GLU A 82 11.29 -18.17 12.64
C GLU A 82 9.88 -18.64 13.05
N ASP A 83 8.82 -17.91 12.67
CA ASP A 83 7.44 -18.27 12.99
C ASP A 83 6.56 -18.31 11.72
N SER A 84 6.16 -19.53 11.36
CA SER A 84 5.33 -19.77 10.16
C SER A 84 3.90 -19.21 10.24
N ARG A 85 3.46 -18.74 11.39
CA ARG A 85 2.13 -18.10 11.56
C ARG A 85 2.13 -16.65 11.07
N ILE A 86 3.31 -16.02 10.95
CA ILE A 86 3.40 -14.63 10.49
C ILE A 86 3.08 -14.56 9.00
N CYS A 87 2.14 -13.70 8.64
CA CYS A 87 1.79 -13.37 7.28
C CYS A 87 1.70 -11.86 7.09
N ALA A 88 2.00 -11.38 5.89
CA ALA A 88 1.96 -9.98 5.54
C ALA A 88 0.82 -9.68 4.57
N ILE A 89 0.12 -8.58 4.83
CA ILE A 89 -0.99 -8.08 4.01
C ILE A 89 -0.68 -6.64 3.65
N THR A 90 -0.98 -6.24 2.43
CA THR A 90 -0.94 -4.82 2.02
C THR A 90 -2.10 -4.52 1.08
N ALA A 91 -2.32 -3.25 0.77
CA ALA A 91 -3.36 -2.77 -0.11
C ALA A 91 -2.76 -1.93 -1.26
N ALA A 92 -2.12 -2.59 -2.23
CA ALA A 92 -1.39 -2.00 -3.36
C ALA A 92 -0.23 -1.08 -2.92
N MET A 93 0.44 -1.40 -1.81
CA MET A 93 1.53 -0.60 -1.23
C MET A 93 2.79 -1.43 -0.91
N GLU A 94 3.01 -2.55 -1.58
CA GLU A 94 4.12 -3.49 -1.35
C GLU A 94 5.49 -2.80 -1.30
N GLU A 95 5.88 -2.09 -2.38
CA GLU A 95 7.17 -1.40 -2.44
C GLU A 95 7.27 -0.30 -1.36
N GLY A 96 6.21 0.49 -1.21
CA GLY A 96 6.18 1.64 -0.32
C GLY A 96 6.23 1.28 1.17
N THR A 97 5.73 0.14 1.56
CA THR A 97 5.78 -0.39 2.94
C THR A 97 7.00 -1.30 3.19
N GLY A 98 7.83 -1.54 2.14
CA GLY A 98 9.04 -2.35 2.24
C GLY A 98 8.79 -3.86 2.22
N LEU A 99 7.59 -4.31 1.85
CA LEU A 99 7.21 -5.73 1.87
C LEU A 99 7.74 -6.56 0.71
N THR A 100 8.38 -5.97 -0.30
CA THR A 100 8.97 -6.71 -1.43
C THR A 100 9.90 -7.83 -0.98
N VAL A 101 10.69 -7.60 0.09
CA VAL A 101 11.59 -8.62 0.65
C VAL A 101 10.79 -9.78 1.26
N PHE A 102 9.67 -9.48 1.92
CA PHE A 102 8.78 -10.49 2.49
C PHE A 102 8.12 -11.33 1.40
N GLU A 103 7.57 -10.69 0.36
CA GLU A 103 6.95 -11.38 -0.77
C GLU A 103 7.93 -12.35 -1.45
N GLN A 104 9.18 -11.91 -1.68
CA GLN A 104 10.20 -12.76 -2.31
C GLN A 104 10.59 -13.97 -1.45
N ALA A 105 10.64 -13.81 -0.12
CA ALA A 105 11.05 -14.86 0.79
C ALA A 105 9.90 -15.81 1.21
N HIS A 106 8.67 -15.29 1.28
CA HIS A 106 7.48 -15.98 1.80
C HIS A 106 6.24 -15.72 0.93
N PRO A 107 6.27 -16.00 -0.38
CA PRO A 107 5.19 -15.66 -1.31
C PRO A 107 3.83 -16.29 -0.94
N GLU A 108 3.83 -17.46 -0.30
CA GLU A 108 2.63 -18.15 0.15
C GLU A 108 1.95 -17.53 1.38
N ARG A 109 2.60 -16.57 2.02
CA ARG A 109 2.12 -15.84 3.20
C ARG A 109 2.08 -14.33 2.99
N PHE A 110 2.21 -13.90 1.74
CA PHE A 110 2.07 -12.52 1.31
C PHE A 110 0.76 -12.33 0.55
N PHE A 111 0.02 -11.28 0.88
CA PHE A 111 -1.30 -10.99 0.30
C PHE A 111 -1.41 -9.50 -0.04
N ASP A 112 -1.50 -9.18 -1.33
CA ASP A 112 -1.90 -7.85 -1.78
C ASP A 112 -3.39 -7.87 -2.14
N VAL A 113 -4.19 -7.13 -1.39
CA VAL A 113 -5.64 -7.06 -1.59
C VAL A 113 -6.09 -6.00 -2.59
N GLY A 114 -5.14 -5.36 -3.28
CA GLY A 114 -5.43 -4.20 -4.12
C GLY A 114 -5.82 -2.98 -3.28
N ILE A 115 -6.43 -1.97 -3.91
CA ILE A 115 -6.88 -0.75 -3.21
C ILE A 115 -8.18 -1.05 -2.43
N ALA A 116 -8.04 -1.85 -1.36
CA ALA A 116 -9.16 -2.34 -0.56
C ALA A 116 -8.77 -2.46 0.93
N GLU A 117 -8.41 -1.35 1.55
CA GLU A 117 -7.87 -1.30 2.91
C GLU A 117 -8.81 -1.92 3.95
N GLY A 118 -10.12 -1.66 3.84
CA GLY A 118 -11.13 -2.28 4.70
C GLY A 118 -11.13 -3.80 4.60
N HIS A 119 -11.02 -4.35 3.37
CA HIS A 119 -10.87 -5.79 3.18
C HIS A 119 -9.58 -6.33 3.80
N GLY A 120 -8.46 -5.60 3.67
CA GLY A 120 -7.19 -5.96 4.30
C GLY A 120 -7.30 -6.15 5.82
N VAL A 121 -8.01 -5.26 6.50
CA VAL A 121 -8.25 -5.38 7.95
C VAL A 121 -9.17 -6.55 8.28
N SER A 122 -10.29 -6.71 7.57
CA SER A 122 -11.23 -7.83 7.80
C SER A 122 -10.57 -9.19 7.52
N MET A 123 -9.74 -9.28 6.48
CA MET A 123 -8.94 -10.47 6.17
C MET A 123 -7.94 -10.77 7.29
N ALA A 124 -7.21 -9.75 7.77
CA ALA A 124 -6.30 -9.90 8.91
C ALA A 124 -7.04 -10.42 10.16
N ALA A 125 -8.21 -9.88 10.46
CA ALA A 125 -9.04 -10.35 11.56
C ALA A 125 -9.42 -11.83 11.42
N GLY A 126 -9.84 -12.25 10.21
CA GLY A 126 -10.15 -13.65 9.89
C GLY A 126 -8.96 -14.58 10.07
N MET A 127 -7.77 -14.18 9.61
CA MET A 127 -6.52 -14.93 9.80
C MET A 127 -6.14 -15.05 11.27
N ALA A 128 -6.21 -13.94 12.03
CA ALA A 128 -5.95 -13.94 13.47
C ALA A 128 -6.91 -14.88 14.21
N LYS A 129 -8.17 -14.93 13.81
CA LYS A 129 -9.16 -15.87 14.36
C LYS A 129 -8.79 -17.33 14.18
N GLN A 130 -8.03 -17.66 13.14
CA GLN A 130 -7.53 -19.01 12.84
C GLN A 130 -6.13 -19.28 13.42
N GLY A 131 -5.60 -18.37 14.24
CA GLY A 131 -4.31 -18.54 14.92
C GLY A 131 -3.08 -18.07 14.15
N MET A 132 -3.26 -17.39 13.02
CA MET A 132 -2.17 -16.70 12.33
C MET A 132 -1.80 -15.40 13.05
N ILE A 133 -0.64 -14.85 12.73
CA ILE A 133 -0.15 -13.55 13.17
C ILE A 133 -0.09 -12.62 11.96
N PRO A 134 -1.22 -12.03 11.57
CA PRO A 134 -1.26 -11.15 10.40
C PRO A 134 -0.68 -9.78 10.72
N VAL A 135 0.13 -9.28 9.80
CA VAL A 135 0.69 -7.93 9.80
C VAL A 135 0.15 -7.19 8.58
N PHE A 136 -0.71 -6.21 8.80
CA PHE A 136 -1.25 -5.37 7.73
C PHE A 136 -0.42 -4.09 7.61
N ALA A 137 0.34 -3.97 6.53
CA ALA A 137 1.17 -2.80 6.24
C ALA A 137 0.47 -1.85 5.27
N VAL A 138 0.30 -0.60 5.70
CA VAL A 138 -0.55 0.38 5.03
C VAL A 138 -0.09 1.81 5.33
N TYR A 139 -0.30 2.75 4.42
CA TYR A 139 -0.05 4.16 4.72
C TYR A 139 -1.11 4.73 5.68
N SER A 140 -0.66 5.56 6.61
CA SER A 140 -1.49 6.17 7.64
C SER A 140 -2.77 6.82 7.07
N THR A 141 -2.64 7.63 6.02
CA THR A 141 -3.80 8.30 5.40
C THR A 141 -4.83 7.31 4.84
N PHE A 142 -4.39 6.15 4.34
CA PHE A 142 -5.30 5.14 3.76
C PHE A 142 -5.93 4.25 4.82
N LEU A 143 -5.26 4.03 5.95
CA LEU A 143 -5.81 3.26 7.07
C LEU A 143 -7.10 3.88 7.64
N GLN A 144 -7.31 5.19 7.47
CA GLN A 144 -8.55 5.88 7.89
C GLN A 144 -9.82 5.22 7.33
N ARG A 145 -9.75 4.63 6.12
CA ARG A 145 -10.89 3.93 5.49
C ARG A 145 -11.31 2.68 6.23
N SER A 146 -10.48 2.19 7.13
CA SER A 146 -10.67 0.92 7.83
C SER A 146 -11.05 1.09 9.29
N TYR A 147 -11.36 2.31 9.74
CA TYR A 147 -11.65 2.59 11.15
C TYR A 147 -12.77 1.69 11.72
N ASP A 148 -13.87 1.54 10.98
CA ASP A 148 -14.99 0.69 11.38
C ASP A 148 -14.55 -0.79 11.50
N MET A 149 -13.79 -1.31 10.55
CA MET A 149 -13.28 -2.68 10.56
C MET A 149 -12.29 -2.91 11.73
N LEU A 150 -11.47 -1.91 12.07
CA LEU A 150 -10.59 -1.99 13.23
C LEU A 150 -11.40 -2.12 14.53
N VAL A 151 -12.52 -1.42 14.65
CA VAL A 151 -13.42 -1.51 15.79
C VAL A 151 -14.17 -2.84 15.81
N HIS A 152 -14.90 -3.18 14.73
CA HIS A 152 -15.80 -4.32 14.68
C HIS A 152 -15.09 -5.65 14.51
N ASP A 153 -14.15 -5.73 13.54
CA ASP A 153 -13.58 -7.01 13.18
C ASP A 153 -12.39 -7.39 14.05
N VAL A 154 -11.65 -6.39 14.59
CA VAL A 154 -10.44 -6.61 15.38
C VAL A 154 -10.70 -6.39 16.88
N ALA A 155 -11.04 -5.16 17.28
CA ALA A 155 -11.08 -4.78 18.69
C ALA A 155 -12.19 -5.48 19.47
N LEU A 156 -13.42 -5.49 18.98
CA LEU A 156 -14.56 -6.15 19.64
C LEU A 156 -14.34 -7.64 19.83
N GLN A 157 -13.63 -8.28 18.89
CA GLN A 157 -13.30 -9.69 18.97
C GLN A 157 -11.99 -9.97 19.73
N LYS A 158 -11.26 -8.93 20.17
CA LYS A 158 -9.97 -9.03 20.88
C LYS A 158 -8.94 -9.86 20.10
N LEU A 159 -8.88 -9.67 18.79
CA LEU A 159 -7.98 -10.38 17.90
C LEU A 159 -6.60 -9.72 17.86
N HIS A 160 -5.55 -10.55 17.77
CA HIS A 160 -4.18 -10.08 17.63
C HIS A 160 -3.86 -9.79 16.16
N VAL A 161 -3.96 -8.55 15.77
CA VAL A 161 -3.57 -8.04 14.44
C VAL A 161 -2.51 -6.98 14.64
N VAL A 162 -1.42 -7.05 13.89
CA VAL A 162 -0.36 -6.03 13.88
C VAL A 162 -0.58 -5.09 12.70
N LEU A 163 -0.52 -3.78 12.96
CA LEU A 163 -0.60 -2.75 11.93
C LEU A 163 0.77 -2.11 11.73
N GLY A 164 1.37 -2.27 10.55
CA GLY A 164 2.55 -1.56 10.10
C GLY A 164 2.13 -0.24 9.45
N VAL A 165 1.99 0.84 10.24
CA VAL A 165 1.49 2.12 9.74
C VAL A 165 2.65 2.96 9.21
N ASP A 166 2.78 3.03 7.90
CA ASP A 166 3.80 3.82 7.21
C ASP A 166 3.29 5.23 6.88
N ARG A 167 4.18 6.17 6.55
CA ARG A 167 3.85 7.56 6.20
C ARG A 167 3.05 8.28 7.30
N ALA A 168 3.33 8.01 8.59
CA ALA A 168 2.77 8.80 9.68
C ALA A 168 3.39 10.21 9.72
N GLY A 169 2.61 11.21 10.14
CA GLY A 169 3.02 12.61 10.21
C GLY A 169 2.97 13.32 8.85
N LEU A 170 3.82 14.34 8.68
CA LEU A 170 3.89 15.14 7.46
C LEU A 170 4.76 14.44 6.41
N VAL A 171 4.21 14.22 5.24
CA VAL A 171 4.88 13.52 4.12
C VAL A 171 5.20 14.52 3.02
N GLY A 172 6.47 14.93 2.90
CA GLY A 172 6.86 15.98 1.97
C GLY A 172 6.83 15.56 0.50
N ALA A 173 7.25 14.33 0.19
CA ALA A 173 7.34 13.83 -1.18
C ALA A 173 5.99 13.54 -1.82
N ASP A 174 5.06 12.96 -1.05
CA ASP A 174 3.74 12.55 -1.55
C ASP A 174 2.68 13.66 -1.43
N GLY A 175 2.99 14.73 -0.69
CA GLY A 175 2.14 15.91 -0.55
C GLY A 175 0.98 15.76 0.43
N GLU A 176 0.10 16.75 0.43
CA GLU A 176 -0.98 16.92 1.43
C GLU A 176 -1.98 15.76 1.49
N THR A 177 -2.23 15.11 0.37
CA THR A 177 -3.17 13.98 0.30
C THR A 177 -2.67 12.72 1.02
N HIS A 178 -1.38 12.69 1.39
CA HIS A 178 -0.74 11.54 2.03
C HIS A 178 -0.30 11.82 3.47
N HIS A 179 -0.61 13.00 4.03
CA HIS A 179 -0.27 13.30 5.42
C HIS A 179 -1.01 12.36 6.38
N GLY A 180 -0.24 11.69 7.25
CA GLY A 180 -0.74 10.77 8.26
C GLY A 180 -0.82 11.44 9.64
N CYS A 181 -1.66 12.45 9.78
CA CYS A 181 -1.73 13.27 11.01
C CYS A 181 -2.80 12.81 12.01
N LEU A 182 -3.66 11.86 11.65
CA LEU A 182 -4.82 11.46 12.45
C LEU A 182 -4.74 10.06 13.04
N ASP A 183 -3.77 9.24 12.61
CA ASP A 183 -3.63 7.83 12.97
C ASP A 183 -3.54 7.60 14.49
N VAL A 184 -2.63 8.27 15.17
CA VAL A 184 -2.49 8.15 16.63
C VAL A 184 -3.80 8.52 17.33
N SER A 185 -4.49 9.58 16.88
CA SER A 185 -5.72 10.05 17.48
C SER A 185 -6.83 9.01 17.40
N TYR A 186 -7.12 8.45 16.22
CA TYR A 186 -8.20 7.48 16.11
C TYR A 186 -7.81 6.09 16.60
N LEU A 187 -6.55 5.66 16.44
CA LEU A 187 -6.11 4.34 16.94
C LEU A 187 -6.12 4.29 18.47
N THR A 188 -5.72 5.35 19.15
CA THR A 188 -5.78 5.41 20.63
C THR A 188 -7.19 5.52 21.17
N SER A 189 -8.18 5.89 20.36
CA SER A 189 -9.59 5.90 20.74
C SER A 189 -10.23 4.50 20.75
N ILE A 190 -9.60 3.51 20.12
CA ILE A 190 -10.11 2.14 20.06
C ILE A 190 -9.63 1.34 21.27
N PRO A 191 -10.53 0.82 22.12
CA PRO A 191 -10.13 0.05 23.30
C PRO A 191 -9.34 -1.21 22.93
N GLY A 192 -8.23 -1.44 23.65
CA GLY A 192 -7.37 -2.62 23.45
C GLY A 192 -6.28 -2.44 22.40
N PHE A 193 -6.23 -1.30 21.72
CA PHE A 193 -5.12 -0.96 20.83
C PHE A 193 -3.92 -0.41 21.62
N THR A 194 -2.72 -0.83 21.22
CA THR A 194 -1.45 -0.25 21.68
C THR A 194 -0.76 0.40 20.49
N VAL A 195 -0.40 1.67 20.60
CA VAL A 195 0.29 2.43 19.57
C VAL A 195 1.74 2.63 19.97
N LEU A 196 2.67 2.20 19.12
CA LEU A 196 4.12 2.32 19.32
C LEU A 196 4.71 3.18 18.18
N CYS A 197 5.62 4.09 18.54
CA CYS A 197 6.27 5.00 17.61
C CYS A 197 7.79 4.89 17.74
N PRO A 198 8.48 4.04 16.97
CA PRO A 198 9.92 3.85 17.09
C PRO A 198 10.68 5.11 16.66
N ALA A 199 11.65 5.53 17.47
CA ALA A 199 12.53 6.67 17.18
C ALA A 199 13.83 6.27 16.47
N SER A 200 14.09 4.97 16.34
CA SER A 200 15.29 4.44 15.67
C SER A 200 15.02 3.10 15.00
N PHE A 201 15.89 2.71 14.08
CA PHE A 201 15.83 1.39 13.44
C PHE A 201 16.03 0.24 14.45
N ALA A 202 16.85 0.44 15.45
CA ALA A 202 17.08 -0.56 16.51
C ALA A 202 15.79 -0.78 17.33
N GLU A 203 15.12 0.32 17.68
CA GLU A 203 13.87 0.28 18.41
C GLU A 203 12.74 -0.39 17.60
N LEU A 204 12.63 -0.06 16.29
CA LEU A 204 11.69 -0.71 15.40
C LEU A 204 11.89 -2.24 15.35
N ARG A 205 13.14 -2.70 15.25
CA ARG A 205 13.46 -4.15 15.28
C ARG A 205 13.04 -4.81 16.59
N THR A 206 13.15 -4.11 17.71
CA THR A 206 12.77 -4.63 19.02
C THR A 206 11.25 -4.69 19.19
N MET A 207 10.53 -3.71 18.66
CA MET A 207 9.07 -3.63 18.70
C MET A 207 8.42 -4.69 17.83
#